data_9acebe0db058c066e3e932f228f9566c
#
_entry.id   9acebe0db058c066e3e932f228f9566c
#
_cell.length_a   1.000
_cell.length_b   1.000
_cell.length_c   1.000
_cell.angle_alpha   90.00
_cell.angle_beta   90.00
_cell.angle_gamma   90.00
#
_symmetry.space_group_name_H-M   'P 1'
#
loop_
_entity.id
_entity.type
_entity.pdbx_description
1 polymer ?
#
loop_
_entity_poly.entity_id
_entity_poly.type
_entity_poly.pdbx_seq_one_letter_code
_entity_poly.pdbx_strand_id
1 'polypeptide(L)'
;GNVFSKIFPILYLLGFLFLILAMVDFLSGKEEMKIQQKVNSVIFVLDVSNSMNAEDVAPYRLQQAKNILKNCLQQMHDDKVGIVVFAGEAQSIMPLTSDYTAAETYIDAIETNVVRRQGTDFLKAVEVAADKFKKIPKGSRKIVLISDGEDNEGNEKAAIKEAKNQGIIINSIGVGTDEGAPIPVYVYGQLMGYKTAMNDETVITKRQTEALMSLAYDTGGEYLDGNN
;
A
#
# COMPACT_ATOMS: atom_id res chain seq x y z
N GLY A 1 53.54 -33.17 -57.63
CA GLY A 1 52.67 -33.26 -56.40
C GLY A 1 51.49 -32.35 -56.58
N ASN A 2 50.30 -32.94 -56.56
CA ASN A 2 49.07 -32.22 -56.88
C ASN A 2 48.78 -31.15 -55.79
N VAL A 3 48.72 -29.89 -56.21
CA VAL A 3 48.32 -28.74 -55.34
C VAL A 3 46.98 -28.98 -54.62
N PHE A 4 46.07 -29.70 -55.26
CA PHE A 4 44.79 -30.14 -54.69
C PHE A 4 44.95 -30.98 -53.46
N SER A 5 45.93 -31.87 -53.34
CA SER A 5 46.13 -32.74 -52.16
C SER A 5 46.57 -31.96 -50.91
N LYS A 6 47.13 -30.77 -51.06
CA LYS A 6 47.55 -29.89 -49.96
C LYS A 6 46.49 -28.88 -49.57
N ILE A 7 45.63 -28.50 -50.51
CA ILE A 7 44.55 -27.51 -50.27
C ILE A 7 43.38 -28.15 -49.55
N PHE A 8 43.06 -29.40 -49.82
CA PHE A 8 41.92 -30.13 -49.25
C PHE A 8 41.94 -30.19 -47.71
N PRO A 9 43.05 -30.55 -47.06
CA PRO A 9 43.09 -30.55 -45.58
C PRO A 9 42.98 -29.16 -44.97
N ILE A 10 43.47 -28.12 -45.66
CA ILE A 10 43.37 -26.75 -45.17
C ILE A 10 41.91 -26.24 -45.24
N LEU A 11 41.20 -26.56 -46.32
CA LEU A 11 39.78 -26.22 -46.46
C LEU A 11 38.93 -26.95 -45.42
N TYR A 12 39.27 -28.19 -45.11
CA TYR A 12 38.58 -28.98 -44.08
C TYR A 12 38.78 -28.40 -42.68
N LEU A 13 40.00 -27.96 -42.38
CA LEU A 13 40.35 -27.32 -41.10
C LEU A 13 39.69 -25.97 -40.93
N LEU A 14 39.57 -25.19 -42.02
CA LEU A 14 38.86 -23.91 -42.04
C LEU A 14 37.36 -24.08 -41.85
N GLY A 15 36.75 -25.09 -42.50
CA GLY A 15 35.35 -25.47 -42.33
C GLY A 15 35.02 -25.89 -40.89
N PHE A 16 35.92 -26.65 -40.28
CA PHE A 16 35.78 -27.12 -38.91
C PHE A 16 35.90 -25.95 -37.90
N LEU A 17 36.80 -24.98 -38.19
CA LEU A 17 36.97 -23.76 -37.41
C LEU A 17 35.73 -22.89 -37.48
N PHE A 18 35.13 -22.73 -38.68
CA PHE A 18 33.85 -21.99 -38.83
C PHE A 18 32.70 -22.68 -38.11
N LEU A 19 32.66 -24.00 -38.07
CA LEU A 19 31.63 -24.78 -37.36
C LEU A 19 31.75 -24.60 -35.84
N ILE A 20 32.98 -24.55 -35.32
CA ILE A 20 33.22 -24.27 -33.89
C ILE A 20 32.83 -22.84 -33.55
N LEU A 21 33.16 -21.84 -34.38
CA LEU A 21 32.78 -20.45 -34.20
C LEU A 21 31.26 -20.28 -34.25
N ALA A 22 30.55 -20.97 -35.14
CA ALA A 22 29.09 -20.96 -35.20
C ALA A 22 28.44 -21.57 -33.96
N MET A 23 29.06 -22.60 -33.36
CA MET A 23 28.58 -23.17 -32.08
C MET A 23 28.81 -22.24 -30.88
N VAL A 24 29.91 -21.47 -30.90
CA VAL A 24 30.19 -20.50 -29.81
C VAL A 24 29.19 -19.34 -29.82
N ASP A 25 28.79 -18.88 -31.00
CA ASP A 25 27.78 -17.81 -31.11
C ASP A 25 26.38 -18.29 -30.69
N PHE A 26 26.08 -19.57 -30.84
CA PHE A 26 24.81 -20.16 -30.39
C PHE A 26 24.74 -20.34 -28.85
N LEU A 27 25.88 -20.37 -28.16
CA LEU A 27 25.96 -20.47 -26.70
C LEU A 27 25.99 -19.11 -26.02
N SER A 28 26.22 -18.00 -26.74
CA SER A 28 26.31 -16.65 -26.20
C SER A 28 24.99 -15.86 -26.30
N GLY A 29 23.93 -16.42 -26.84
CA GLY A 29 22.68 -15.74 -27.17
C GLY A 29 21.51 -16.00 -26.26
N LYS A 30 21.71 -16.36 -24.99
CA LYS A 30 20.67 -16.20 -23.95
C LYS A 30 21.01 -14.99 -23.08
N GLU A 31 20.80 -13.79 -23.61
CA GLU A 31 20.30 -12.74 -22.75
C GLU A 31 18.96 -13.25 -22.21
N GLU A 32 18.99 -13.80 -21.00
CA GLU A 32 17.81 -13.78 -20.16
C GLU A 32 17.42 -12.31 -20.07
N MET A 33 16.47 -11.88 -20.91
CA MET A 33 15.66 -10.74 -20.56
C MET A 33 15.04 -11.14 -19.23
N LYS A 34 15.71 -10.79 -18.14
CA LYS A 34 15.06 -10.60 -16.86
C LYS A 34 14.08 -9.47 -17.14
N ILE A 35 12.88 -9.84 -17.57
CA ILE A 35 11.71 -9.01 -17.33
C ILE A 35 11.72 -8.96 -15.79
N GLN A 36 12.37 -7.92 -15.26
CA GLN A 36 12.17 -7.54 -13.89
C GLN A 36 10.70 -7.12 -13.85
N GLN A 37 9.82 -8.08 -13.57
CA GLN A 37 8.49 -7.76 -13.12
C GLN A 37 8.72 -6.79 -11.98
N LYS A 38 8.29 -5.56 -12.18
CA LYS A 38 8.45 -4.49 -11.23
C LYS A 38 7.54 -4.83 -10.04
N VAL A 39 8.08 -5.60 -9.10
CA VAL A 39 7.38 -5.94 -7.86
C VAL A 39 7.14 -4.64 -7.12
N ASN A 40 5.89 -4.28 -6.95
CA ASN A 40 5.53 -3.13 -6.12
C ASN A 40 5.59 -3.54 -4.65
N SER A 41 5.85 -2.56 -3.82
CA SER A 41 5.70 -2.70 -2.38
C SER A 41 4.58 -1.79 -1.93
N VAL A 42 3.56 -2.37 -1.35
CA VAL A 42 2.32 -1.70 -0.94
C VAL A 42 2.25 -1.71 0.57
N ILE A 43 2.07 -0.54 1.18
CA ILE A 43 1.75 -0.43 2.60
C ILE A 43 0.29 -0.03 2.72
N PHE A 44 -0.47 -0.86 3.39
CA PHE A 44 -1.82 -0.52 3.83
C PHE A 44 -1.72 0.41 5.04
N VAL A 45 -2.27 1.60 4.90
CA VAL A 45 -2.30 2.62 5.96
C VAL A 45 -3.75 2.78 6.38
N LEU A 46 -4.08 2.26 7.55
CA LEU A 46 -5.45 2.16 8.04
C LEU A 46 -5.68 3.12 9.19
N ASP A 47 -6.67 3.99 9.02
CA ASP A 47 -7.16 4.87 10.06
C ASP A 47 -7.88 4.06 11.15
N VAL A 48 -7.41 4.22 12.38
CA VAL A 48 -7.97 3.58 13.58
C VAL A 48 -8.42 4.63 14.61
N SER A 49 -8.67 5.86 14.17
CA SER A 49 -9.26 6.90 15.01
C SER A 49 -10.65 6.50 15.51
N ASN A 50 -11.12 7.13 16.58
CA ASN A 50 -12.41 6.80 17.17
C ASN A 50 -13.60 7.02 16.23
N SER A 51 -13.48 7.93 15.26
CA SER A 51 -14.50 8.15 14.22
C SER A 51 -14.75 6.91 13.37
N MET A 52 -13.75 6.02 13.27
CA MET A 52 -13.87 4.74 12.56
C MET A 52 -14.77 3.70 13.25
N ASN A 53 -15.23 3.98 14.47
CA ASN A 53 -16.28 3.20 15.13
C ASN A 53 -17.70 3.62 14.73
N ALA A 54 -17.88 4.70 13.97
CA ALA A 54 -19.19 5.14 13.52
C ALA A 54 -19.87 4.10 12.63
N GLU A 55 -21.19 4.02 12.76
CA GLU A 55 -22.03 2.96 12.17
C GLU A 55 -22.88 3.48 11.00
N ASP A 56 -22.44 4.53 10.31
CA ASP A 56 -23.09 5.03 9.10
C ASP A 56 -22.91 4.13 7.87
N VAL A 57 -22.03 3.15 7.98
CA VAL A 57 -21.85 2.04 7.03
C VAL A 57 -21.85 0.71 7.78
N ALA A 58 -22.34 -0.34 7.13
CA ALA A 58 -22.46 -1.65 7.77
C ALA A 58 -21.16 -2.45 7.72
N PRO A 59 -20.77 -3.13 8.80
CA PRO A 59 -21.33 -3.05 10.15
C PRO A 59 -20.90 -1.77 10.90
N TYR A 60 -19.72 -1.23 10.63
CA TYR A 60 -19.16 0.06 11.02
C TYR A 60 -17.90 0.36 10.19
N ARG A 61 -17.43 1.61 10.17
CA ARG A 61 -16.37 2.08 9.24
C ARG A 61 -15.10 1.23 9.30
N LEU A 62 -14.57 0.94 10.49
CA LEU A 62 -13.34 0.15 10.61
C LEU A 62 -13.51 -1.26 10.05
N GLN A 63 -14.63 -1.93 10.34
CA GLN A 63 -14.87 -3.27 9.81
C GLN A 63 -15.01 -3.27 8.28
N GLN A 64 -15.69 -2.27 7.72
CA GLN A 64 -15.74 -2.09 6.28
C GLN A 64 -14.34 -1.90 5.69
N ALA A 65 -13.52 -1.03 6.30
CA ALA A 65 -12.14 -0.81 5.88
C ALA A 65 -11.30 -2.10 5.91
N LYS A 66 -11.43 -2.90 6.95
CA LYS A 66 -10.76 -4.21 7.07
C LYS A 66 -11.21 -5.17 5.96
N ASN A 67 -12.49 -5.20 5.64
CA ASN A 67 -13.02 -6.03 4.55
C ASN A 67 -12.48 -5.59 3.19
N ILE A 68 -12.38 -4.27 2.94
CA ILE A 68 -11.78 -3.73 1.72
C ILE A 68 -10.32 -4.14 1.61
N LEU A 69 -9.54 -4.05 2.69
CA LEU A 69 -8.14 -4.48 2.69
C LEU A 69 -7.98 -5.97 2.39
N LYS A 70 -8.82 -6.82 2.96
CA LYS A 70 -8.80 -8.26 2.67
C LYS A 70 -9.15 -8.55 1.22
N ASN A 71 -10.11 -7.83 0.64
CA ASN A 71 -10.42 -7.95 -0.79
C ASN A 71 -9.25 -7.51 -1.68
N CYS A 72 -8.53 -6.45 -1.30
CA CYS A 72 -7.33 -6.03 -2.00
C CYS A 72 -6.25 -7.13 -1.96
N LEU A 73 -6.03 -7.76 -0.81
CA LEU A 73 -5.07 -8.86 -0.66
C LEU A 73 -5.39 -10.05 -1.57
N GLN A 74 -6.66 -10.40 -1.73
CA GLN A 74 -7.08 -11.52 -2.60
C GLN A 74 -6.77 -11.27 -4.08
N GLN A 75 -6.63 -10.02 -4.50
CA GLN A 75 -6.30 -9.63 -5.86
C GLN A 75 -4.80 -9.42 -6.10
N MET A 76 -4.00 -9.42 -5.04
CA MET A 76 -2.54 -9.29 -5.10
C MET A 76 -1.90 -10.67 -5.27
N HIS A 77 -0.82 -10.75 -6.07
CA HIS A 77 -0.13 -12.01 -6.33
C HIS A 77 1.38 -11.94 -6.05
N ASP A 78 2.06 -10.92 -6.56
CA ASP A 78 3.52 -10.84 -6.52
C ASP A 78 4.06 -9.67 -5.69
N ASP A 79 3.19 -8.74 -5.26
CA ASP A 79 3.57 -7.56 -4.53
C ASP A 79 3.87 -7.88 -3.06
N LYS A 80 4.79 -7.12 -2.47
CA LYS A 80 4.98 -7.14 -1.02
C LYS A 80 3.97 -6.23 -0.34
N VAL A 81 3.47 -6.65 0.81
CA VAL A 81 2.48 -5.91 1.60
C VAL A 81 2.97 -5.69 3.01
N GLY A 82 2.77 -4.50 3.54
CA GLY A 82 2.97 -4.14 4.94
C GLY A 82 1.74 -3.41 5.47
N ILE A 83 1.65 -3.27 6.79
CA ILE A 83 0.50 -2.63 7.45
C ILE A 83 0.97 -1.60 8.45
N VAL A 84 0.46 -0.39 8.31
CA VAL A 84 0.59 0.73 9.24
C VAL A 84 -0.81 1.12 9.70
N VAL A 85 -0.99 1.30 11.00
CA VAL A 85 -2.21 1.87 11.57
C VAL A 85 -1.90 3.27 12.11
N PHE A 86 -2.87 4.17 12.04
CA PHE A 86 -2.68 5.52 12.53
C PHE A 86 -3.96 6.14 13.09
N ALA A 87 -3.76 7.06 14.00
CA ALA A 87 -4.72 8.03 14.51
C ALA A 87 -3.94 9.34 14.78
N GLY A 88 -3.89 9.86 15.98
CA GLY A 88 -3.00 10.97 16.35
C GLY A 88 -1.49 10.59 16.41
N GLU A 89 -1.19 9.32 16.31
CA GLU A 89 0.15 8.74 16.10
C GLU A 89 0.05 7.57 15.11
N ALA A 90 1.18 7.09 14.60
CA ALA A 90 1.23 6.01 13.64
C ALA A 90 2.17 4.90 14.08
N GLN A 91 1.83 3.67 13.76
CA GLN A 91 2.57 2.47 14.11
C GLN A 91 2.58 1.46 12.98
N SER A 92 3.74 0.92 12.65
CA SER A 92 3.85 -0.25 11.78
C SER A 92 3.56 -1.51 12.57
N ILE A 93 2.52 -2.23 12.19
CA ILE A 93 2.12 -3.49 12.85
C ILE A 93 2.60 -4.73 12.08
N MET A 94 2.89 -4.59 10.79
CA MET A 94 3.43 -5.66 9.98
C MET A 94 4.45 -5.09 8.97
N PRO A 95 5.68 -5.61 8.94
CA PRO A 95 6.67 -5.23 7.94
C PRO A 95 6.29 -5.74 6.55
N LEU A 96 6.97 -5.24 5.50
CA LEU A 96 6.77 -5.71 4.13
C LEU A 96 7.09 -7.22 4.00
N THR A 97 6.10 -7.99 3.54
CA THR A 97 6.16 -9.43 3.36
C THR A 97 5.33 -9.87 2.14
N SER A 98 5.60 -11.06 1.63
CA SER A 98 4.77 -11.74 0.63
C SER A 98 3.76 -12.71 1.27
N ASP A 99 3.73 -12.81 2.58
CA ASP A 99 2.81 -13.68 3.32
C ASP A 99 1.45 -13.00 3.53
N TYR A 100 0.54 -13.18 2.58
CA TYR A 100 -0.80 -12.58 2.62
C TYR A 100 -1.69 -13.20 3.69
N THR A 101 -1.45 -14.46 4.07
CA THR A 101 -2.17 -15.11 5.17
C THR A 101 -1.84 -14.47 6.50
N ALA A 102 -0.57 -14.16 6.73
CA ALA A 102 -0.16 -13.39 7.90
C ALA A 102 -0.80 -11.98 7.87
N ALA A 103 -0.83 -11.32 6.71
CA ALA A 103 -1.46 -10.01 6.55
C ALA A 103 -2.94 -10.03 6.94
N GLU A 104 -3.72 -11.01 6.50
CA GLU A 104 -5.13 -11.17 6.89
C GLU A 104 -5.29 -11.31 8.40
N THR A 105 -4.42 -12.11 9.05
CA THR A 105 -4.44 -12.30 10.51
C THR A 105 -4.20 -10.98 11.25
N TYR A 106 -3.22 -10.18 10.79
CA TYR A 106 -2.97 -8.86 11.38
C TYR A 106 -4.14 -7.91 11.19
N ILE A 107 -4.77 -7.89 9.99
CA ILE A 107 -5.94 -7.05 9.71
C ILE A 107 -7.10 -7.42 10.63
N ASP A 108 -7.37 -8.71 10.83
CA ASP A 108 -8.46 -9.17 11.70
C ASP A 108 -8.30 -8.72 13.16
N ALA A 109 -7.07 -8.56 13.63
CA ALA A 109 -6.75 -8.15 14.99
C ALA A 109 -6.80 -6.61 15.21
N ILE A 110 -6.99 -5.80 14.18
CA ILE A 110 -6.97 -4.33 14.29
C ILE A 110 -8.26 -3.83 14.96
N GLU A 111 -8.09 -2.98 15.97
CA GLU A 111 -9.14 -2.25 16.66
C GLU A 111 -8.73 -0.78 16.87
N THR A 112 -9.66 0.12 17.15
CA THR A 112 -9.39 1.56 17.35
C THR A 112 -8.53 1.85 18.59
N ASN A 113 -8.45 0.94 19.53
CA ASN A 113 -7.64 1.07 20.76
C ASN A 113 -6.17 0.67 20.57
N VAL A 114 -5.77 0.21 19.39
CA VAL A 114 -4.38 -0.22 19.11
C VAL A 114 -3.40 0.95 19.17
N VAL A 115 -3.87 2.16 18.91
CA VAL A 115 -3.10 3.41 18.99
C VAL A 115 -3.57 4.20 20.21
N ARG A 116 -2.61 4.68 21.02
CA ARG A 116 -2.91 5.35 22.29
C ARG A 116 -3.42 6.79 22.09
N ARG A 117 -2.77 7.54 21.20
CA ARG A 117 -3.15 8.92 20.91
C ARG A 117 -4.22 8.96 19.84
N GLN A 118 -5.40 9.44 20.22
CA GLN A 118 -6.51 9.68 19.30
C GLN A 118 -6.29 10.96 18.47
N GLY A 119 -7.12 11.19 17.48
CA GLY A 119 -6.97 12.21 16.45
C GLY A 119 -6.66 11.55 15.12
N THR A 120 -6.29 12.35 14.13
CA THR A 120 -5.91 11.86 12.80
C THR A 120 -4.75 12.68 12.28
N ASP A 121 -3.59 12.07 12.09
CA ASP A 121 -2.36 12.71 11.63
C ASP A 121 -1.82 11.97 10.40
N PHE A 122 -2.16 12.46 9.21
CA PHE A 122 -1.71 11.88 7.95
C PHE A 122 -0.20 11.96 7.73
N LEU A 123 0.45 13.03 8.25
CA LEU A 123 1.90 13.16 8.12
C LEU A 123 2.63 12.03 8.83
N LYS A 124 2.26 11.73 10.06
CA LYS A 124 2.88 10.61 10.82
C LYS A 124 2.65 9.27 10.14
N ALA A 125 1.46 9.06 9.58
CA ALA A 125 1.15 7.86 8.82
C ALA A 125 2.10 7.68 7.62
N VAL A 126 2.31 8.75 6.84
CA VAL A 126 3.21 8.75 5.69
C VAL A 126 4.68 8.61 6.13
N GLU A 127 5.11 9.26 7.19
CA GLU A 127 6.48 9.16 7.72
C GLU A 127 6.82 7.73 8.15
N VAL A 128 5.92 7.06 8.87
CA VAL A 128 6.11 5.65 9.29
C VAL A 128 6.15 4.72 8.08
N ALA A 129 5.27 4.91 7.10
CA ALA A 129 5.30 4.14 5.86
C ALA A 129 6.60 4.38 5.07
N ALA A 130 7.04 5.63 4.94
CA ALA A 130 8.27 6.00 4.27
C ALA A 130 9.50 5.31 4.90
N ASP A 131 9.54 5.22 6.23
CA ASP A 131 10.59 4.49 6.95
C ASP A 131 10.66 3.02 6.52
N LYS A 132 9.51 2.36 6.32
CA LYS A 132 9.44 0.97 5.87
C LYS A 132 9.82 0.79 4.39
N PHE A 133 9.72 1.84 3.60
CA PHE A 133 10.13 1.84 2.19
C PHE A 133 11.63 2.13 1.94
N LYS A 134 12.45 2.39 2.95
CA LYS A 134 13.86 2.83 2.78
C LYS A 134 14.68 1.97 1.82
N LYS A 135 14.44 0.66 1.82
CA LYS A 135 15.16 -0.29 0.94
C LYS A 135 14.45 -0.55 -0.39
N ILE A 136 13.32 0.07 -0.64
CA ILE A 136 12.50 -0.12 -1.84
C ILE A 136 12.78 1.03 -2.81
N PRO A 137 12.98 0.76 -4.12
CA PRO A 137 13.14 1.82 -5.13
C PRO A 137 11.93 2.77 -5.15
N LYS A 138 12.18 4.06 -5.31
CA LYS A 138 11.12 5.10 -5.32
C LYS A 138 10.00 4.82 -6.34
N GLY A 139 10.30 4.23 -7.49
CA GLY A 139 9.28 3.88 -8.48
C GLY A 139 8.36 2.70 -8.14
N SER A 140 8.55 2.05 -6.99
CA SER A 140 7.80 0.85 -6.57
C SER A 140 7.12 1.01 -5.20
N ARG A 141 7.04 2.24 -4.68
CA ARG A 141 6.48 2.56 -3.36
C ARG A 141 5.03 3.01 -3.49
N LYS A 142 4.10 2.25 -2.95
CA LYS A 142 2.66 2.56 -2.98
C LYS A 142 2.06 2.46 -1.59
N ILE A 143 1.17 3.41 -1.28
CA ILE A 143 0.31 3.38 -0.11
C ILE A 143 -1.13 3.16 -0.59
N VAL A 144 -1.86 2.30 0.12
CA VAL A 144 -3.32 2.25 0.09
C VAL A 144 -3.80 2.78 1.43
N LEU A 145 -4.30 4.01 1.42
CA LEU A 145 -4.81 4.71 2.61
C LEU A 145 -6.31 4.51 2.71
N ILE A 146 -6.78 3.99 3.84
CA ILE A 146 -8.21 3.89 4.12
C ILE A 146 -8.54 4.71 5.36
N SER A 147 -9.41 5.68 5.20
CA SER A 147 -9.80 6.64 6.25
C SER A 147 -11.17 7.24 5.94
N ASP A 148 -11.79 7.86 6.91
CA ASP A 148 -12.93 8.76 6.72
C ASP A 148 -12.50 10.19 6.31
N GLY A 149 -11.20 10.46 6.32
CA GLY A 149 -10.60 11.70 5.83
C GLY A 149 -10.62 12.85 6.82
N GLU A 150 -11.13 12.70 8.04
CA GLU A 150 -11.02 13.75 9.05
C GLU A 150 -9.56 14.03 9.38
N ASP A 151 -9.08 15.25 9.10
CA ASP A 151 -7.73 15.70 9.43
C ASP A 151 -7.74 16.61 10.66
N ASN A 152 -7.65 16.01 11.84
CA ASN A 152 -7.72 16.74 13.10
C ASN A 152 -6.45 17.57 13.39
N GLU A 153 -5.33 17.22 12.81
CA GLU A 153 -4.03 17.89 13.01
C GLU A 153 -3.71 18.92 11.91
N GLY A 154 -4.45 18.93 10.79
CA GLY A 154 -4.24 19.85 9.67
C GLY A 154 -2.93 19.58 8.91
N ASN A 155 -2.45 18.34 8.88
CA ASN A 155 -1.16 17.95 8.31
C ASN A 155 -1.23 17.37 6.91
N GLU A 156 -2.37 17.42 6.23
CA GLU A 156 -2.58 16.87 4.88
C GLU A 156 -1.51 17.35 3.88
N LYS A 157 -1.28 18.66 3.80
CA LYS A 157 -0.30 19.22 2.85
C LYS A 157 1.12 18.77 3.14
N ALA A 158 1.49 18.67 4.41
CA ALA A 158 2.80 18.15 4.82
C ALA A 158 2.94 16.67 4.48
N ALA A 159 1.89 15.87 4.65
CA ALA A 159 1.85 14.46 4.26
C ALA A 159 2.05 14.29 2.75
N ILE A 160 1.39 15.09 1.92
CA ILE A 160 1.55 15.09 0.46
C ILE A 160 3.00 15.43 0.08
N LYS A 161 3.56 16.47 0.68
CA LYS A 161 4.96 16.87 0.43
C LYS A 161 5.93 15.75 0.78
N GLU A 162 5.76 15.11 1.93
CA GLU A 162 6.62 14.00 2.34
C GLU A 162 6.48 12.80 1.39
N ALA A 163 5.27 12.41 1.01
CA ALA A 163 5.04 11.34 0.06
C ALA A 163 5.74 11.61 -1.28
N LYS A 164 5.63 12.82 -1.81
CA LYS A 164 6.31 13.23 -3.06
C LYS A 164 7.83 13.16 -2.91
N ASN A 165 8.40 13.65 -1.82
CA ASN A 165 9.84 13.62 -1.55
C ASN A 165 10.37 12.18 -1.49
N GLN A 166 9.58 11.26 -0.95
CA GLN A 166 9.93 9.84 -0.83
C GLN A 166 9.59 9.02 -2.07
N GLY A 167 8.98 9.62 -3.09
CA GLY A 167 8.53 8.92 -4.29
C GLY A 167 7.45 7.88 -4.02
N ILE A 168 6.53 8.20 -3.12
CA ILE A 168 5.39 7.36 -2.73
C ILE A 168 4.14 7.84 -3.46
N ILE A 169 3.42 6.90 -4.08
CA ILE A 169 2.09 7.13 -4.64
C ILE A 169 1.07 6.70 -3.60
N ILE A 170 0.12 7.58 -3.27
CA ILE A 170 -0.98 7.29 -2.36
C ILE A 170 -2.25 7.04 -3.19
N ASN A 171 -2.84 5.85 -3.02
CA ASN A 171 -4.21 5.59 -3.41
C ASN A 171 -5.06 5.65 -2.16
N SER A 172 -6.11 6.43 -2.16
CA SER A 172 -6.97 6.61 -0.99
C SER A 172 -8.35 6.01 -1.20
N ILE A 173 -8.90 5.45 -0.14
CA ILE A 173 -10.25 4.87 -0.12
C ILE A 173 -10.99 5.51 1.04
N GLY A 174 -12.12 6.17 0.72
CA GLY A 174 -12.96 6.83 1.69
C GLY A 174 -14.02 5.89 2.26
N VAL A 175 -14.15 5.84 3.57
CA VAL A 175 -15.22 5.12 4.28
C VAL A 175 -16.09 6.10 5.05
N GLY A 176 -17.32 5.69 5.36
CA GLY A 176 -18.31 6.56 5.98
C GLY A 176 -19.17 7.29 4.97
N THR A 177 -20.08 8.12 5.45
CA THR A 177 -21.04 8.88 4.64
C THR A 177 -20.89 10.38 4.86
N ASP A 178 -21.43 11.17 3.91
CA ASP A 178 -21.43 12.63 4.00
C ASP A 178 -22.44 13.14 5.05
N GLU A 179 -23.50 12.37 5.32
CA GLU A 179 -24.46 12.61 6.39
C GLU A 179 -23.82 12.38 7.76
N GLY A 180 -22.96 11.36 7.85
CA GLY A 180 -22.25 10.98 9.03
C GLY A 180 -23.09 10.21 10.06
N ALA A 181 -22.49 9.95 11.21
CA ALA A 181 -23.12 9.29 12.33
C ALA A 181 -22.47 9.67 13.67
N PRO A 182 -23.14 9.45 14.79
CA PRO A 182 -22.52 9.58 16.10
C PRO A 182 -21.49 8.46 16.32
N ILE A 183 -20.48 8.74 17.13
CA ILE A 183 -19.45 7.78 17.50
C ILE A 183 -19.90 7.01 18.74
N PRO A 184 -20.17 5.69 18.65
CA PRO A 184 -20.60 4.90 19.80
C PRO A 184 -19.47 4.71 20.82
N VAL A 185 -19.81 4.72 22.09
CA VAL A 185 -18.90 4.42 23.20
C VAL A 185 -19.31 3.08 23.83
N TYR A 186 -18.45 2.09 23.65
CA TYR A 186 -18.63 0.75 24.22
C TYR A 186 -17.73 0.58 25.45
N VAL A 187 -18.28 0.02 26.52
CA VAL A 187 -17.55 -0.40 27.72
C VAL A 187 -17.88 -1.86 27.99
N TYR A 188 -16.88 -2.71 28.00
CA TYR A 188 -17.06 -4.17 28.15
C TYR A 188 -18.06 -4.77 27.14
N GLY A 189 -18.08 -4.24 25.91
CA GLY A 189 -18.99 -4.71 24.86
C GLY A 189 -20.43 -4.21 24.94
N GLN A 190 -20.75 -3.36 25.94
CA GLN A 190 -22.06 -2.73 26.07
C GLN A 190 -22.02 -1.29 25.58
N LEU A 191 -23.04 -0.90 24.81
CA LEU A 191 -23.20 0.49 24.37
C LEU A 191 -23.58 1.36 25.56
N MET A 192 -22.71 2.29 25.95
CA MET A 192 -22.93 3.23 27.07
C MET A 192 -23.44 4.60 26.57
N GLY A 193 -23.51 4.83 25.28
CA GLY A 193 -23.95 6.08 24.69
C GLY A 193 -23.06 6.46 23.51
N TYR A 194 -23.04 7.75 23.23
CA TYR A 194 -22.27 8.32 22.12
C TYR A 194 -21.34 9.41 22.60
N LYS A 195 -20.24 9.62 21.87
CA LYS A 195 -19.28 10.68 22.17
C LYS A 195 -19.94 12.04 22.13
N THR A 196 -19.71 12.83 23.18
CA THR A 196 -20.20 14.21 23.30
C THR A 196 -19.06 15.22 23.27
N ALA A 197 -19.36 16.42 22.83
CA ALA A 197 -18.49 17.60 22.93
C ALA A 197 -18.57 18.21 24.35
N MET A 198 -17.79 19.27 24.61
CA MET A 198 -17.78 19.94 25.93
C MET A 198 -19.12 20.57 26.30
N ASN A 199 -20.01 20.81 25.34
CA ASN A 199 -21.35 21.36 25.53
C ASN A 199 -22.44 20.27 25.65
N ASP A 200 -22.07 19.02 25.92
CA ASP A 200 -22.92 17.84 25.99
C ASP A 200 -23.67 17.50 24.67
N GLU A 201 -23.35 18.16 23.55
CA GLU A 201 -23.91 17.79 22.26
C GLU A 201 -23.24 16.55 21.71
N THR A 202 -24.02 15.66 21.10
CA THR A 202 -23.49 14.47 20.42
C THR A 202 -22.61 14.85 19.24
N VAL A 203 -21.38 14.34 19.19
CA VAL A 203 -20.47 14.56 18.08
C VAL A 203 -20.88 13.69 16.90
N ILE A 204 -21.17 14.34 15.76
CA ILE A 204 -21.41 13.66 14.48
C ILE A 204 -20.12 13.71 13.67
N THR A 205 -19.60 12.56 13.32
CA THR A 205 -18.45 12.43 12.41
C THR A 205 -18.93 12.22 10.98
N LYS A 206 -18.30 12.91 10.01
CA LYS A 206 -18.65 12.84 8.59
C LYS A 206 -17.42 12.52 7.77
N ARG A 207 -17.61 11.83 6.64
CA ARG A 207 -16.53 11.61 5.70
C ARG A 207 -16.04 12.93 5.10
N GLN A 208 -14.70 13.13 5.07
CA GLN A 208 -14.03 14.29 4.49
C GLN A 208 -13.33 13.87 3.19
N THR A 209 -14.08 13.80 2.10
CA THR A 209 -13.59 13.29 0.80
C THR A 209 -12.49 14.16 0.20
N GLU A 210 -12.53 15.49 0.39
CA GLU A 210 -11.55 16.41 -0.19
C GLU A 210 -10.11 16.11 0.24
N ALA A 211 -9.88 15.87 1.52
CA ALA A 211 -8.55 15.53 2.03
C ALA A 211 -8.01 14.24 1.40
N LEU A 212 -8.85 13.21 1.28
CA LEU A 212 -8.49 11.94 0.67
C LEU A 212 -8.19 12.07 -0.83
N MET A 213 -8.98 12.88 -1.54
CA MET A 213 -8.73 13.18 -2.97
C MET A 213 -7.40 13.91 -3.16
N SER A 214 -7.09 14.93 -2.33
CA SER A 214 -5.83 15.65 -2.41
C SER A 214 -4.63 14.74 -2.16
N LEU A 215 -4.69 13.90 -1.12
CA LEU A 215 -3.64 12.93 -0.80
C LEU A 215 -3.36 11.96 -1.97
N ALA A 216 -4.40 11.53 -2.66
CA ALA A 216 -4.27 10.65 -3.81
C ALA A 216 -3.77 11.40 -5.05
N TYR A 217 -4.51 12.37 -5.54
CA TYR A 217 -4.24 13.01 -6.83
C TYR A 217 -2.93 13.79 -6.85
N ASP A 218 -2.59 14.47 -5.76
CA ASP A 218 -1.35 15.25 -5.68
C ASP A 218 -0.09 14.38 -5.57
N THR A 219 -0.23 13.09 -5.27
CA THR A 219 0.85 12.11 -5.26
C THR A 219 0.86 11.20 -6.50
N GLY A 220 -0.08 11.38 -7.43
CA GLY A 220 -0.19 10.61 -8.66
C GLY A 220 -1.00 9.32 -8.53
N GLY A 221 -1.76 9.15 -7.46
CA GLY A 221 -2.67 8.04 -7.22
C GLY A 221 -4.13 8.37 -7.53
N GLU A 222 -5.01 7.49 -7.08
CA GLU A 222 -6.46 7.58 -7.30
C GLU A 222 -7.22 7.53 -5.98
N TYR A 223 -8.36 8.20 -5.95
CA TYR A 223 -9.35 8.11 -4.88
C TYR A 223 -10.48 7.18 -5.29
N LEU A 224 -10.88 6.31 -4.37
CA LEU A 224 -12.04 5.42 -4.51
C LEU A 224 -13.02 5.62 -3.36
N ASP A 225 -14.31 5.55 -3.67
CA ASP A 225 -15.35 5.48 -2.65
C ASP A 225 -15.48 4.03 -2.15
N GLY A 226 -15.23 3.81 -0.86
CA GLY A 226 -15.29 2.49 -0.24
C GLY A 226 -16.70 1.94 -0.06
N ASN A 227 -17.73 2.73 -0.37
CA ASN A 227 -19.14 2.31 -0.27
C ASN A 227 -19.68 1.68 -1.57
N ASN A 228 -18.89 1.64 -2.65
CA ASN A 228 -19.28 1.10 -3.96
C ASN A 228 -18.74 -0.31 -4.19
#